data_d683812ba6662c4c8b88229eba2edc64
#
_entry.id   d683812ba6662c4c8b88229eba2edc64
#
_cell.length_a   1.000
_cell.length_b   1.000
_cell.length_c   1.000
_cell.angle_alpha   90.00
_cell.angle_beta   90.00
_cell.angle_gamma   90.00
#
_symmetry.space_group_name_H-M   'P 1'
#
loop_
_entity.id
_entity.type
_entity.pdbx_description
1 polymer ?
#
loop_
_entity_poly.entity_id
_entity_poly.type
_entity_poly.pdbx_seq_one_letter_code
_entity_poly.pdbx_strand_id
1 'polypeptide(L)'
;YELTYYNPTPLVIDVNDNMDDETLKKRVKIIEESEFERTGEKLVLDGIALRNISGDKVKFAETASKLKSSKLPLVLCTMDPEAMKAALEKVGDERPLIYAVTENNLEDMASLAIQYECPIALFVPNDLEKMKELSSILRSKGIKDIVLDPGTYVNDGIGDTLDNFIMIRRLAAEEKDEDFRFPILGIPALTWLYEKDEIQGGIKEATIAATLMNKYADMLIIHGTNIWELIPVLTLRQSIFTDPRKPQMVDPGIYEFGELDEYSPVLIDRKSTRLN
;
A
#
# COMPACT_ATOMS: atom_id res chain seq x y z
N TYR A 1 15.71 -6.75 -9.27
CA TYR A 1 14.49 -7.31 -8.68
C TYR A 1 14.71 -8.79 -8.37
N GLU A 2 14.19 -9.31 -7.28
CA GLU A 2 14.45 -10.66 -6.79
C GLU A 2 13.16 -11.36 -6.38
N LEU A 3 13.15 -12.71 -6.43
CA LEU A 3 12.03 -13.53 -5.97
C LEU A 3 12.08 -13.74 -4.46
N THR A 4 12.19 -12.64 -3.70
CA THR A 4 12.26 -12.67 -2.24
C THR A 4 11.62 -11.42 -1.63
N TYR A 5 11.43 -11.43 -0.33
CA TYR A 5 10.75 -10.40 0.44
C TYR A 5 11.79 -9.62 1.25
N TYR A 6 12.38 -8.57 0.67
CA TYR A 6 13.35 -7.71 1.38
C TYR A 6 12.72 -6.46 1.98
N ASN A 7 11.75 -5.88 1.29
CA ASN A 7 11.15 -4.63 1.72
C ASN A 7 9.72 -4.90 2.21
N PRO A 8 9.38 -4.51 3.45
CA PRO A 8 8.03 -4.64 3.96
C PRO A 8 7.02 -3.95 3.04
N THR A 9 5.92 -4.64 2.75
CA THR A 9 4.82 -4.07 1.94
C THR A 9 4.16 -2.92 2.68
N PRO A 10 4.23 -1.66 2.20
CA PRO A 10 3.50 -0.54 2.79
C PRO A 10 1.99 -0.80 2.77
N LEU A 11 1.35 -0.50 3.89
CA LEU A 11 -0.10 -0.52 4.05
C LEU A 11 -0.62 0.92 4.08
N VAL A 12 -1.35 1.29 3.05
CA VAL A 12 -1.88 2.64 2.85
C VAL A 12 -3.39 2.61 3.07
N ILE A 13 -3.91 3.52 3.88
CA ILE A 13 -5.34 3.59 4.19
C ILE A 13 -6.01 4.63 3.30
N ASP A 14 -7.14 4.26 2.70
CA ASP A 14 -7.90 5.18 1.89
C ASP A 14 -8.75 6.16 2.71
N VAL A 15 -8.83 7.36 2.21
CA VAL A 15 -9.78 8.41 2.59
C VAL A 15 -10.39 8.99 1.32
N ASN A 16 -11.44 9.78 1.42
CA ASN A 16 -12.03 10.41 0.24
C ASN A 16 -12.42 11.86 0.50
N ASP A 17 -12.54 12.60 -0.59
CA ASP A 17 -12.84 14.04 -0.58
C ASP A 17 -14.31 14.36 -0.27
N ASN A 18 -15.20 13.36 -0.13
CA ASN A 18 -16.57 13.55 0.32
C ASN A 18 -16.73 13.48 1.84
N MET A 19 -15.68 13.08 2.56
CA MET A 19 -15.68 13.11 4.01
C MET A 19 -15.79 14.56 4.51
N ASP A 20 -16.59 14.80 5.55
CA ASP A 20 -16.55 16.05 6.27
C ASP A 20 -15.23 16.20 7.06
N ASP A 21 -14.91 17.43 7.46
CA ASP A 21 -13.64 17.74 8.11
C ASP A 21 -13.41 17.00 9.44
N GLU A 22 -14.48 16.74 10.18
CA GLU A 22 -14.38 16.03 11.47
C GLU A 22 -14.08 14.56 11.23
N THR A 23 -14.82 13.92 10.33
CA THR A 23 -14.61 12.53 9.94
C THR A 23 -13.22 12.33 9.34
N LEU A 24 -12.78 13.22 8.44
CA LEU A 24 -11.45 13.15 7.84
C LEU A 24 -10.36 13.24 8.90
N LYS A 25 -10.43 14.24 9.80
CA LYS A 25 -9.46 14.41 10.88
C LYS A 25 -9.40 13.22 11.83
N LYS A 26 -10.58 12.69 12.20
CA LYS A 26 -10.68 11.51 13.06
C LYS A 26 -10.02 10.30 12.41
N ARG A 27 -10.27 10.08 11.11
CA ARG A 27 -9.71 8.95 10.37
C ARG A 27 -8.19 9.08 10.20
N VAL A 28 -7.71 10.27 9.83
CA VAL A 28 -6.27 10.54 9.74
C VAL A 28 -5.58 10.29 11.07
N LYS A 29 -6.17 10.77 12.18
CA LYS A 29 -5.64 10.53 13.53
C LYS A 29 -5.55 9.04 13.86
N ILE A 30 -6.57 8.25 13.53
CA ILE A 30 -6.54 6.79 13.72
C ILE A 30 -5.37 6.17 12.94
N ILE A 31 -5.13 6.60 11.69
CA ILE A 31 -4.04 6.09 10.86
C ILE A 31 -2.68 6.43 11.47
N GLU A 32 -2.49 7.68 11.90
CA GLU A 32 -1.24 8.16 12.49
C GLU A 32 -0.93 7.52 13.86
N GLU A 33 -1.97 7.22 14.64
CA GLU A 33 -1.85 6.62 15.98
C GLU A 33 -1.87 5.07 15.95
N SER A 34 -2.08 4.45 14.78
CA SER A 34 -2.06 2.99 14.63
C SER A 34 -0.63 2.47 14.73
N GLU A 35 -0.17 2.28 15.96
CA GLU A 35 1.11 1.69 16.30
C GLU A 35 0.89 0.48 17.21
N PHE A 36 1.43 -0.66 16.80
CA PHE A 36 1.35 -1.91 17.57
C PHE A 36 2.75 -2.45 17.80
N GLU A 37 3.08 -2.82 19.01
CA GLU A 37 4.36 -3.45 19.30
C GLU A 37 4.22 -4.98 19.28
N ARG A 38 5.09 -5.63 18.50
CA ARG A 38 5.15 -7.09 18.44
C ARG A 38 6.60 -7.55 18.30
N THR A 39 7.03 -8.38 19.22
CA THR A 39 8.41 -8.95 19.24
C THR A 39 9.52 -7.91 19.11
N GLY A 40 9.35 -6.76 19.79
CA GLY A 40 10.33 -5.66 19.80
C GLY A 40 10.31 -4.78 18.55
N GLU A 41 9.33 -4.96 17.65
CA GLU A 41 9.17 -4.12 16.47
C GLU A 41 7.85 -3.36 16.52
N LYS A 42 7.90 -2.12 16.04
CA LYS A 42 6.72 -1.28 15.86
C LYS A 42 6.08 -1.58 14.51
N LEU A 43 4.84 -2.00 14.55
CA LEU A 43 4.00 -2.23 13.37
C LEU A 43 3.12 -1.00 13.17
N VAL A 44 3.27 -0.33 12.04
CA VAL A 44 2.59 0.93 11.72
C VAL A 44 1.91 0.87 10.36
N LEU A 45 1.02 1.81 10.11
CA LEU A 45 0.49 2.12 8.79
C LEU A 45 1.40 3.11 8.08
N ASP A 46 1.50 3.03 6.76
CA ASP A 46 2.60 3.64 6.02
C ASP A 46 2.19 4.82 5.14
N GLY A 47 0.89 5.09 4.99
CA GLY A 47 0.44 6.19 4.14
C GLY A 47 -1.06 6.37 4.07
N ILE A 48 -1.46 7.41 3.35
CA ILE A 48 -2.87 7.78 3.13
C ILE A 48 -3.13 7.85 1.62
N ALA A 49 -4.20 7.20 1.15
CA ALA A 49 -4.66 7.29 -0.24
C ALA A 49 -5.92 8.16 -0.32
N LEU A 50 -5.82 9.34 -0.91
CA LEU A 50 -6.94 10.24 -1.09
C LEU A 50 -7.67 9.93 -2.41
N ARG A 51 -8.93 9.50 -2.34
CA ARG A 51 -9.77 9.23 -3.50
C ARG A 51 -10.64 10.43 -3.87
N ASN A 52 -10.62 10.80 -5.13
CA ASN A 52 -11.54 11.78 -5.71
C ASN A 52 -12.89 11.12 -6.01
N ILE A 53 -13.78 11.09 -5.01
CA ILE A 53 -15.15 10.56 -5.14
C ILE A 53 -16.13 11.64 -5.58
N SER A 54 -15.84 12.91 -5.25
CA SER A 54 -16.71 14.04 -5.59
C SER A 54 -16.73 14.35 -7.09
N GLY A 55 -15.66 14.01 -7.81
CA GLY A 55 -15.45 14.49 -9.18
C GLY A 55 -15.16 16.01 -9.27
N ASP A 56 -15.03 16.68 -8.12
CA ASP A 56 -14.74 18.11 -8.04
C ASP A 56 -13.26 18.35 -7.76
N LYS A 57 -12.55 18.90 -8.74
CA LYS A 57 -11.12 19.16 -8.65
C LYS A 57 -10.75 20.14 -7.54
N VAL A 58 -11.63 21.11 -7.21
CA VAL A 58 -11.36 22.07 -6.15
C VAL A 58 -11.44 21.39 -4.78
N LYS A 59 -12.51 20.63 -4.56
CA LYS A 59 -12.72 19.88 -3.33
C LYS A 59 -11.61 18.83 -3.10
N PHE A 60 -11.20 18.15 -4.16
CA PHE A 60 -10.08 17.19 -4.12
C PHE A 60 -8.78 17.87 -3.71
N ALA A 61 -8.44 18.99 -4.35
CA ALA A 61 -7.24 19.76 -4.04
C ALA A 61 -7.25 20.35 -2.62
N GLU A 62 -8.40 20.86 -2.16
CA GLU A 62 -8.54 21.35 -0.79
C GLU A 62 -8.36 20.22 0.25
N THR A 63 -8.93 19.04 -0.04
CA THR A 63 -8.76 17.88 0.84
C THR A 63 -7.31 17.40 0.84
N ALA A 64 -6.65 17.36 -0.30
CA ALA A 64 -5.20 17.06 -0.37
C ALA A 64 -4.38 18.05 0.47
N SER A 65 -4.70 19.35 0.38
CA SER A 65 -4.03 20.38 1.18
C SER A 65 -4.21 20.19 2.69
N LYS A 66 -5.38 19.72 3.14
CA LYS A 66 -5.62 19.39 4.56
C LYS A 66 -4.77 18.21 5.02
N LEU A 67 -4.58 17.22 4.16
CA LEU A 67 -3.76 16.03 4.44
C LEU A 67 -2.25 16.34 4.51
N LYS A 68 -1.79 17.46 3.97
CA LYS A 68 -0.39 17.90 4.10
C LYS A 68 0.08 18.08 5.54
N SER A 69 -0.86 18.26 6.48
CA SER A 69 -0.53 18.31 7.91
C SER A 69 -0.15 16.94 8.49
N SER A 70 -0.53 15.86 7.84
CA SER A 70 -0.06 14.51 8.17
C SER A 70 1.38 14.34 7.73
N LYS A 71 2.15 13.59 8.52
CA LYS A 71 3.54 13.23 8.16
C LYS A 71 3.62 11.96 7.30
N LEU A 72 2.48 11.37 6.97
CA LEU A 72 2.40 10.14 6.18
C LEU A 72 2.44 10.45 4.69
N PRO A 73 3.14 9.62 3.89
CA PRO A 73 3.13 9.72 2.44
C PRO A 73 1.71 9.69 1.87
N LEU A 74 1.48 10.46 0.81
CA LEU A 74 0.19 10.55 0.14
C LEU A 74 0.18 9.80 -1.19
N VAL A 75 -0.97 9.18 -1.47
CA VAL A 75 -1.37 8.70 -2.79
C VAL A 75 -2.56 9.52 -3.25
N LEU A 76 -2.46 10.17 -4.39
CA LEU A 76 -3.56 10.93 -4.98
C LEU A 76 -4.29 10.05 -6.00
N CYS A 77 -5.54 9.68 -5.70
CA CYS A 77 -6.32 8.72 -6.49
C CYS A 77 -7.38 9.44 -7.33
N THR A 78 -7.04 9.75 -8.57
CA THR A 78 -7.96 10.24 -9.60
C THR A 78 -7.43 9.90 -10.99
N MET A 79 -8.32 9.64 -11.95
CA MET A 79 -7.98 9.47 -13.36
C MET A 79 -8.14 10.76 -14.16
N ASP A 80 -8.64 11.83 -13.53
CA ASP A 80 -8.81 13.15 -14.14
C ASP A 80 -7.51 13.98 -14.01
N PRO A 81 -6.83 14.32 -15.12
CA PRO A 81 -5.61 15.10 -15.09
C PRO A 81 -5.79 16.52 -14.53
N GLU A 82 -6.96 17.13 -14.70
CA GLU A 82 -7.25 18.46 -14.17
C GLU A 82 -7.38 18.44 -12.63
N ALA A 83 -8.04 17.40 -12.07
CA ALA A 83 -8.12 17.22 -10.64
C ALA A 83 -6.73 16.87 -10.05
N MET A 84 -5.96 16.03 -10.74
CA MET A 84 -4.59 15.71 -10.35
C MET A 84 -3.71 16.97 -10.31
N LYS A 85 -3.76 17.77 -11.36
CA LYS A 85 -3.01 19.04 -11.43
C LYS A 85 -3.36 19.97 -10.28
N ALA A 86 -4.67 20.18 -10.02
CA ALA A 86 -5.12 21.04 -8.94
C ALA A 86 -4.63 20.57 -7.55
N ALA A 87 -4.59 19.26 -7.32
CA ALA A 87 -4.05 18.69 -6.09
C ALA A 87 -2.53 18.86 -6.01
N LEU A 88 -1.79 18.59 -7.09
CA LEU A 88 -0.34 18.72 -7.13
C LEU A 88 0.13 20.18 -6.95
N GLU A 89 -0.65 21.17 -7.36
CA GLU A 89 -0.39 22.59 -7.07
C GLU A 89 -0.38 22.89 -5.56
N LYS A 90 -1.03 22.04 -4.75
CA LYS A 90 -1.11 22.18 -3.27
C LYS A 90 -0.08 21.31 -2.54
N VAL A 91 0.14 20.09 -3.01
CA VAL A 91 0.92 19.08 -2.29
C VAL A 91 2.06 18.46 -3.11
N GLY A 92 2.37 18.98 -4.29
CA GLY A 92 3.38 18.41 -5.17
C GLY A 92 4.80 18.40 -4.57
N ASP A 93 5.09 19.32 -3.66
CA ASP A 93 6.34 19.36 -2.88
C ASP A 93 6.53 18.17 -1.95
N GLU A 94 5.46 17.47 -1.55
CA GLU A 94 5.51 16.22 -0.78
C GLU A 94 5.75 14.98 -1.68
N ARG A 95 5.81 15.16 -3.00
CA ARG A 95 6.00 14.10 -3.99
C ARG A 95 5.03 12.92 -3.84
N PRO A 96 3.70 13.17 -3.81
CA PRO A 96 2.73 12.12 -3.66
C PRO A 96 2.77 11.13 -4.83
N LEU A 97 2.36 9.88 -4.60
CA LEU A 97 2.15 8.91 -5.69
C LEU A 97 0.92 9.31 -6.50
N ILE A 98 1.10 9.53 -7.81
CA ILE A 98 0.01 9.80 -8.75
C ILE A 98 -0.67 8.49 -9.12
N TYR A 99 -1.92 8.28 -8.73
CA TYR A 99 -2.76 7.14 -9.08
C TYR A 99 -4.06 7.64 -9.73
N ALA A 100 -4.44 7.28 -10.97
CA ALA A 100 -3.76 6.30 -11.77
C ALA A 100 -3.48 6.82 -13.18
N VAL A 101 -2.35 6.39 -13.70
CA VAL A 101 -2.03 6.55 -15.12
C VAL A 101 -2.64 5.39 -15.89
N THR A 102 -3.36 5.71 -16.96
CA THR A 102 -3.99 4.75 -17.88
C THR A 102 -3.60 5.09 -19.31
N GLU A 103 -3.94 4.25 -20.27
CA GLU A 103 -3.70 4.56 -21.69
C GLU A 103 -4.31 5.92 -22.10
N ASN A 104 -5.49 6.26 -21.57
CA ASN A 104 -6.25 7.45 -21.98
C ASN A 104 -5.67 8.78 -21.45
N ASN A 105 -4.95 8.76 -20.31
CA ASN A 105 -4.45 9.97 -19.65
C ASN A 105 -2.92 9.98 -19.50
N LEU A 106 -2.23 9.06 -20.17
CA LEU A 106 -0.79 8.83 -20.00
C LEU A 106 0.03 10.09 -20.23
N GLU A 107 -0.22 10.82 -21.32
CA GLU A 107 0.55 12.00 -21.69
C GLU A 107 0.43 13.12 -20.65
N ASP A 108 -0.81 13.40 -20.22
CA ASP A 108 -1.08 14.46 -19.24
C ASP A 108 -0.51 14.12 -17.87
N MET A 109 -0.76 12.89 -17.40
CA MET A 109 -0.27 12.42 -16.09
C MET A 109 1.26 12.29 -16.07
N ALA A 110 1.88 11.83 -17.16
CA ALA A 110 3.33 11.77 -17.28
C ALA A 110 3.96 13.17 -17.23
N SER A 111 3.33 14.15 -17.89
CA SER A 111 3.78 15.54 -17.85
C SER A 111 3.73 16.12 -16.43
N LEU A 112 2.66 15.83 -15.68
CA LEU A 112 2.53 16.23 -14.28
C LEU A 112 3.58 15.53 -13.39
N ALA A 113 3.80 14.24 -13.59
CA ALA A 113 4.80 13.49 -12.84
C ALA A 113 6.21 14.06 -13.05
N ILE A 114 6.56 14.41 -14.28
CA ILE A 114 7.85 15.03 -14.58
C ILE A 114 7.94 16.44 -13.96
N GLN A 115 6.89 17.24 -14.07
CA GLN A 115 6.87 18.62 -13.55
C GLN A 115 7.05 18.67 -12.02
N TYR A 116 6.43 17.74 -11.29
CA TYR A 116 6.44 17.70 -9.82
C TYR A 116 7.40 16.65 -9.25
N GLU A 117 8.15 15.96 -10.10
CA GLU A 117 9.06 14.87 -9.73
C GLU A 117 8.37 13.76 -8.91
N CYS A 118 7.09 13.49 -9.18
CA CYS A 118 6.27 12.55 -8.46
C CYS A 118 6.37 11.12 -9.04
N PRO A 119 6.33 10.08 -8.19
CA PRO A 119 6.13 8.72 -8.65
C PRO A 119 4.73 8.53 -9.25
N ILE A 120 4.58 7.55 -10.13
CA ILE A 120 3.31 7.24 -10.78
C ILE A 120 2.92 5.78 -10.64
N ALA A 121 1.62 5.51 -10.57
CA ALA A 121 1.06 4.18 -10.66
C ALA A 121 0.41 3.97 -12.03
N LEU A 122 0.91 3.00 -12.78
CA LEU A 122 0.39 2.59 -14.08
C LEU A 122 -0.68 1.53 -13.88
N PHE A 123 -1.94 1.87 -14.16
CA PHE A 123 -3.08 0.98 -14.03
C PHE A 123 -3.48 0.41 -15.39
N VAL A 124 -3.27 -0.88 -15.55
CA VAL A 124 -3.63 -1.64 -16.76
C VAL A 124 -4.20 -2.99 -16.32
N PRO A 125 -5.53 -3.09 -16.14
CA PRO A 125 -6.13 -4.30 -15.61
C PRO A 125 -6.09 -5.45 -16.61
N ASN A 126 -5.57 -6.61 -16.20
CA ASN A 126 -5.55 -7.88 -16.94
C ASN A 126 -4.92 -7.85 -18.35
N ASP A 127 -4.06 -6.87 -18.63
CA ASP A 127 -3.36 -6.79 -19.92
C ASP A 127 -1.87 -6.48 -19.71
N LEU A 128 -1.08 -7.54 -19.55
CA LEU A 128 0.36 -7.41 -19.31
C LEU A 128 1.12 -6.95 -20.56
N GLU A 129 0.61 -7.23 -21.76
CA GLU A 129 1.24 -6.74 -23.00
C GLU A 129 1.12 -5.23 -23.11
N LYS A 130 -0.08 -4.71 -22.87
CA LYS A 130 -0.34 -3.27 -22.81
C LYS A 130 0.43 -2.62 -21.66
N MET A 131 0.48 -3.24 -20.49
CA MET A 131 1.27 -2.74 -19.36
C MET A 131 2.74 -2.58 -19.73
N LYS A 132 3.34 -3.55 -20.40
CA LYS A 132 4.70 -3.47 -20.90
C LYS A 132 4.89 -2.30 -21.86
N GLU A 133 4.00 -2.16 -22.86
CA GLU A 133 4.03 -1.07 -23.82
C GLU A 133 4.03 0.30 -23.13
N LEU A 134 3.05 0.53 -22.24
CA LEU A 134 2.89 1.80 -21.56
C LEU A 134 4.03 2.07 -20.56
N SER A 135 4.52 1.04 -19.85
CA SER A 135 5.69 1.15 -18.98
C SER A 135 6.93 1.57 -19.77
N SER A 136 7.16 0.97 -20.93
CA SER A 136 8.27 1.33 -21.83
C SER A 136 8.16 2.80 -22.29
N ILE A 137 6.96 3.28 -22.63
CA ILE A 137 6.72 4.67 -23.00
C ILE A 137 7.08 5.60 -21.83
N LEU A 138 6.60 5.32 -20.62
CA LEU A 138 6.88 6.12 -19.43
C LEU A 138 8.38 6.21 -19.12
N ARG A 139 9.08 5.07 -19.22
CA ARG A 139 10.54 5.01 -19.06
C ARG A 139 11.26 5.85 -20.13
N SER A 140 10.82 5.79 -21.37
CA SER A 140 11.40 6.59 -22.46
C SER A 140 11.25 8.10 -22.25
N LYS A 141 10.20 8.52 -21.51
CA LYS A 141 9.99 9.91 -21.06
C LYS A 141 10.88 10.30 -19.86
N GLY A 142 11.66 9.37 -19.33
CA GLY A 142 12.57 9.61 -18.20
C GLY A 142 11.93 9.40 -16.82
N ILE A 143 10.71 8.86 -16.74
CA ILE A 143 10.07 8.52 -15.47
C ILE A 143 10.71 7.25 -14.94
N LYS A 144 11.24 7.31 -13.72
CA LYS A 144 11.97 6.20 -13.08
C LYS A 144 11.17 5.53 -11.97
N ASP A 145 10.33 6.30 -11.30
CA ASP A 145 9.56 5.86 -10.13
C ASP A 145 8.15 5.47 -10.59
N ILE A 146 8.02 4.22 -11.02
CA ILE A 146 6.77 3.62 -11.52
C ILE A 146 6.32 2.54 -10.54
N VAL A 147 5.01 2.43 -10.35
CA VAL A 147 4.35 1.32 -9.65
C VAL A 147 3.37 0.68 -10.62
N LEU A 148 3.30 -0.64 -10.67
CA LEU A 148 2.42 -1.37 -11.59
C LEU A 148 1.15 -1.83 -10.86
N ASP A 149 0.00 -1.50 -11.41
CA ASP A 149 -1.30 -2.01 -10.94
C ASP A 149 -1.97 -2.83 -12.06
N PRO A 150 -1.88 -4.16 -12.01
CA PRO A 150 -2.51 -5.04 -12.99
C PRO A 150 -4.01 -5.27 -12.75
N GLY A 151 -4.60 -4.51 -11.83
CA GLY A 151 -5.97 -4.68 -11.36
C GLY A 151 -6.07 -5.64 -10.19
N THR A 152 -6.96 -5.33 -9.26
CA THR A 152 -7.28 -6.17 -8.10
C THR A 152 -8.75 -6.58 -8.18
N TYR A 153 -9.01 -7.87 -8.41
CA TYR A 153 -10.35 -8.44 -8.42
C TYR A 153 -10.58 -9.17 -7.08
N VAL A 154 -11.53 -8.68 -6.31
CA VAL A 154 -11.77 -9.14 -4.92
C VAL A 154 -12.83 -10.23 -4.79
N ASN A 155 -13.48 -10.59 -5.90
CA ASN A 155 -14.49 -11.64 -5.99
C ASN A 155 -14.09 -12.65 -7.09
N ASP A 156 -14.96 -12.83 -8.08
CA ASP A 156 -14.62 -13.59 -9.28
C ASP A 156 -13.44 -12.92 -9.97
N GLY A 157 -12.40 -13.67 -10.27
CA GLY A 157 -11.17 -13.14 -10.89
C GLY A 157 -10.01 -12.89 -9.92
N ILE A 158 -10.12 -13.22 -8.63
CA ILE A 158 -8.97 -13.17 -7.73
C ILE A 158 -7.81 -14.05 -8.22
N GLY A 159 -8.12 -15.17 -8.90
CA GLY A 159 -7.13 -16.01 -9.55
C GLY A 159 -6.31 -15.24 -10.58
N ASP A 160 -6.98 -14.49 -11.46
CA ASP A 160 -6.32 -13.68 -12.50
C ASP A 160 -5.43 -12.60 -11.88
N THR A 161 -5.89 -11.99 -10.78
CA THR A 161 -5.06 -11.03 -10.01
C THR A 161 -3.77 -11.68 -9.52
N LEU A 162 -3.86 -12.86 -8.91
CA LEU A 162 -2.71 -13.57 -8.38
C LEU A 162 -1.76 -14.01 -9.50
N ASP A 163 -2.30 -14.51 -10.60
CA ASP A 163 -1.52 -14.93 -11.77
C ASP A 163 -0.77 -13.74 -12.39
N ASN A 164 -1.41 -12.58 -12.52
CA ASN A 164 -0.77 -11.35 -12.98
C ASN A 164 0.38 -10.92 -12.08
N PHE A 165 0.20 -10.92 -10.76
CA PHE A 165 1.25 -10.56 -9.80
C PHE A 165 2.45 -11.50 -9.90
N ILE A 166 2.19 -12.81 -9.96
CA ILE A 166 3.22 -13.83 -10.12
C ILE A 166 3.94 -13.65 -11.46
N MET A 167 3.19 -13.42 -12.54
CA MET A 167 3.76 -13.27 -13.88
C MET A 167 4.64 -12.03 -13.98
N ILE A 168 4.18 -10.86 -13.49
CA ILE A 168 4.98 -9.64 -13.45
C ILE A 168 6.29 -9.89 -12.71
N ARG A 169 6.22 -10.53 -11.52
CA ARG A 169 7.42 -10.84 -10.74
C ARG A 169 8.38 -11.77 -11.47
N ARG A 170 7.87 -12.79 -12.17
CA ARG A 170 8.70 -13.71 -12.95
C ARG A 170 9.34 -13.03 -14.14
N LEU A 171 8.59 -12.24 -14.89
CA LEU A 171 9.13 -11.45 -16.01
C LEU A 171 10.23 -10.51 -15.53
N ALA A 172 10.04 -9.86 -14.38
CA ALA A 172 11.03 -8.96 -13.79
C ALA A 172 12.30 -9.68 -13.31
N ALA A 173 12.16 -10.82 -12.63
CA ALA A 173 13.26 -11.49 -11.94
C ALA A 173 13.95 -12.57 -12.80
N GLU A 174 13.18 -13.40 -13.49
CA GLU A 174 13.69 -14.52 -14.30
C GLU A 174 14.09 -14.04 -15.70
N GLU A 175 13.19 -13.34 -16.39
CA GLU A 175 13.42 -12.86 -17.76
C GLU A 175 14.20 -11.53 -17.79
N LYS A 176 14.36 -10.88 -16.65
CA LYS A 176 15.03 -9.57 -16.50
C LYS A 176 14.42 -8.48 -17.37
N ASP A 177 13.10 -8.56 -17.59
CA ASP A 177 12.37 -7.57 -18.37
C ASP A 177 12.27 -6.25 -17.61
N GLU A 178 12.94 -5.23 -18.13
CA GLU A 178 13.07 -3.92 -17.50
C GLU A 178 11.72 -3.18 -17.36
N ASP A 179 10.73 -3.51 -18.19
CA ASP A 179 9.42 -2.86 -18.18
C ASP A 179 8.52 -3.40 -17.06
N PHE A 180 8.90 -4.53 -16.43
CA PHE A 180 8.22 -5.10 -15.26
C PHE A 180 9.01 -4.99 -13.96
N ARG A 181 10.21 -4.40 -13.95
CA ARG A 181 11.07 -4.28 -12.76
C ARG A 181 10.65 -3.14 -11.83
N PHE A 182 9.36 -3.06 -11.57
CA PHE A 182 8.74 -2.06 -10.71
C PHE A 182 7.91 -2.71 -9.61
N PRO A 183 7.65 -1.99 -8.50
CA PRO A 183 6.75 -2.43 -7.44
C PRO A 183 5.34 -2.72 -7.96
N ILE A 184 4.67 -3.69 -7.36
CA ILE A 184 3.29 -4.10 -7.70
C ILE A 184 2.33 -3.59 -6.62
N LEU A 185 1.29 -2.88 -7.04
CA LEU A 185 0.22 -2.37 -6.19
C LEU A 185 -1.00 -3.30 -6.22
N GLY A 186 -1.52 -3.63 -5.04
CA GLY A 186 -2.82 -4.26 -4.85
C GLY A 186 -3.79 -3.36 -4.10
N ILE A 187 -5.08 -3.48 -4.38
CA ILE A 187 -6.13 -2.65 -3.77
C ILE A 187 -7.22 -3.53 -3.12
N PRO A 188 -6.94 -4.20 -1.97
CA PRO A 188 -7.95 -4.94 -1.22
C PRO A 188 -9.15 -4.10 -0.81
N ALA A 189 -9.00 -2.78 -0.65
CA ALA A 189 -10.07 -1.83 -0.37
C ALA A 189 -11.29 -1.94 -1.32
N LEU A 190 -11.11 -2.49 -2.52
CA LEU A 190 -12.20 -2.75 -3.46
C LEU A 190 -13.24 -3.76 -2.92
N THR A 191 -12.91 -4.52 -1.89
CA THR A 191 -13.85 -5.40 -1.18
C THR A 191 -15.09 -4.65 -0.73
N TRP A 192 -14.95 -3.40 -0.29
CA TRP A 192 -16.02 -2.57 0.23
C TRP A 192 -17.00 -2.03 -0.82
N LEU A 193 -16.72 -2.24 -2.09
CA LEU A 193 -17.70 -2.00 -3.15
C LEU A 193 -18.80 -3.07 -3.17
N TYR A 194 -18.48 -4.27 -2.73
CA TYR A 194 -19.34 -5.44 -2.80
C TYR A 194 -19.88 -5.87 -1.44
N GLU A 195 -19.06 -5.72 -0.40
CA GLU A 195 -19.42 -6.12 0.96
C GLU A 195 -19.89 -4.90 1.76
N LYS A 196 -21.01 -5.07 2.49
CA LYS A 196 -21.62 -4.01 3.30
C LYS A 196 -21.58 -4.30 4.80
N ASP A 197 -21.43 -5.56 5.15
CA ASP A 197 -21.23 -5.96 6.54
C ASP A 197 -19.79 -5.67 6.96
N GLU A 198 -19.64 -4.93 8.06
CA GLU A 198 -18.34 -4.47 8.54
C GLU A 198 -17.40 -5.63 8.89
N ILE A 199 -17.94 -6.68 9.51
CA ILE A 199 -17.13 -7.83 9.95
C ILE A 199 -16.72 -8.67 8.74
N GLN A 200 -17.68 -8.99 7.86
CA GLN A 200 -17.41 -9.79 6.66
C GLN A 200 -16.49 -9.04 5.69
N GLY A 201 -16.73 -7.73 5.52
CA GLY A 201 -15.90 -6.88 4.70
C GLY A 201 -14.46 -6.82 5.19
N GLY A 202 -14.26 -6.59 6.47
CA GLY A 202 -12.93 -6.53 7.07
C GLY A 202 -12.18 -7.87 7.03
N ILE A 203 -12.86 -8.99 7.35
CA ILE A 203 -12.25 -10.32 7.23
C ILE A 203 -11.83 -10.61 5.78
N LYS A 204 -12.68 -10.28 4.82
CA LYS A 204 -12.42 -10.49 3.40
C LYS A 204 -11.27 -9.60 2.92
N GLU A 205 -11.29 -8.31 3.28
CA GLU A 205 -10.21 -7.37 2.94
C GLU A 205 -8.87 -7.84 3.51
N ALA A 206 -8.81 -8.18 4.80
CA ALA A 206 -7.60 -8.67 5.44
C ALA A 206 -7.09 -9.96 4.79
N THR A 207 -7.99 -10.87 4.43
CA THR A 207 -7.65 -12.13 3.74
C THR A 207 -7.04 -11.85 2.36
N ILE A 208 -7.64 -10.95 1.59
CA ILE A 208 -7.14 -10.56 0.27
C ILE A 208 -5.79 -9.85 0.41
N ALA A 209 -5.68 -8.90 1.35
CA ALA A 209 -4.43 -8.20 1.62
C ALA A 209 -3.29 -9.17 1.95
N ALA A 210 -3.55 -10.13 2.85
CA ALA A 210 -2.60 -11.17 3.20
C ALA A 210 -2.22 -12.05 2.00
N THR A 211 -3.20 -12.41 1.17
CA THR A 211 -2.98 -13.24 -0.02
C THR A 211 -2.12 -12.51 -1.05
N LEU A 212 -2.43 -11.26 -1.36
CA LEU A 212 -1.67 -10.44 -2.31
C LEU A 212 -0.24 -10.19 -1.80
N MET A 213 -0.07 -9.93 -0.50
CA MET A 213 1.25 -9.77 0.10
C MET A 213 2.11 -11.01 -0.08
N ASN A 214 1.55 -12.22 0.13
CA ASN A 214 2.22 -13.49 -0.14
C ASN A 214 2.46 -13.75 -1.64
N LYS A 215 1.82 -13.00 -2.53
CA LYS A 215 1.93 -13.11 -3.99
C LYS A 215 2.52 -11.84 -4.62
N TYR A 216 3.52 -11.30 -3.91
CA TYR A 216 4.41 -10.25 -4.39
C TYR A 216 3.79 -8.84 -4.53
N ALA A 217 2.70 -8.55 -3.83
CA ALA A 217 2.29 -7.16 -3.69
C ALA A 217 3.37 -6.38 -2.92
N ASP A 218 3.91 -5.36 -3.54
CA ASP A 218 4.91 -4.49 -2.92
C ASP A 218 4.27 -3.29 -2.21
N MET A 219 3.00 -3.01 -2.48
CA MET A 219 2.19 -1.97 -1.83
C MET A 219 0.72 -2.37 -1.81
N LEU A 220 0.01 -2.05 -0.73
CA LEU A 220 -1.42 -2.32 -0.61
C LEU A 220 -2.19 -1.07 -0.19
N ILE A 221 -3.33 -0.82 -0.85
CA ILE A 221 -4.32 0.16 -0.40
C ILE A 221 -5.48 -0.60 0.22
N ILE A 222 -5.70 -0.39 1.51
CA ILE A 222 -6.77 -1.01 2.31
C ILE A 222 -7.69 0.06 2.89
N HIS A 223 -8.88 -0.33 3.30
CA HIS A 223 -9.88 0.56 3.87
C HIS A 223 -10.01 0.43 5.38
N GLY A 224 -10.05 -0.79 5.88
CA GLY A 224 -10.29 -1.07 7.28
C GLY A 224 -9.23 -0.51 8.22
N THR A 225 -9.67 -0.05 9.39
CA THR A 225 -8.80 0.49 10.44
C THR A 225 -9.04 -0.19 11.78
N ASN A 226 -9.86 -1.23 11.82
CA ASN A 226 -10.13 -1.96 13.04
C ASN A 226 -8.91 -2.83 13.44
N ILE A 227 -8.60 -2.86 14.72
CA ILE A 227 -7.44 -3.57 15.24
C ILE A 227 -7.44 -5.06 14.87
N TRP A 228 -8.60 -5.70 14.91
CA TRP A 228 -8.78 -7.12 14.59
C TRP A 228 -8.57 -7.43 13.10
N GLU A 229 -8.68 -6.43 12.24
CA GLU A 229 -8.43 -6.48 10.79
C GLU A 229 -6.97 -6.19 10.46
N LEU A 230 -6.39 -5.16 11.09
CA LEU A 230 -5.02 -4.73 10.85
C LEU A 230 -3.98 -5.69 11.44
N ILE A 231 -4.17 -6.18 12.66
CA ILE A 231 -3.18 -7.02 13.35
C ILE A 231 -2.80 -8.27 12.56
N PRO A 232 -3.71 -9.06 11.97
CA PRO A 232 -3.33 -10.22 11.16
C PRO A 232 -2.44 -9.85 9.96
N VAL A 233 -2.78 -8.76 9.25
CA VAL A 233 -2.04 -8.31 8.07
C VAL A 233 -0.66 -7.77 8.45
N LEU A 234 -0.58 -6.94 9.49
CA LEU A 234 0.67 -6.41 10.02
C LEU A 234 1.57 -7.50 10.57
N THR A 235 1.00 -8.49 11.27
CA THR A 235 1.72 -9.64 11.79
C THR A 235 2.27 -10.51 10.67
N LEU A 236 1.48 -10.75 9.62
CA LEU A 236 1.95 -11.48 8.44
C LEU A 236 3.12 -10.72 7.79
N ARG A 237 2.98 -9.41 7.58
CA ARG A 237 4.04 -8.56 7.05
C ARG A 237 5.34 -8.74 7.83
N GLN A 238 5.28 -8.61 9.15
CA GLN A 238 6.45 -8.82 10.01
C GLN A 238 7.02 -10.25 9.87
N SER A 239 6.15 -11.25 9.73
CA SER A 239 6.58 -12.66 9.70
C SER A 239 7.24 -13.08 8.40
N ILE A 240 6.81 -12.52 7.25
CA ILE A 240 7.35 -12.89 5.92
C ILE A 240 8.50 -12.00 5.46
N PHE A 241 8.54 -10.74 5.92
CA PHE A 241 9.62 -9.83 5.57
C PHE A 241 10.77 -9.99 6.54
N THR A 242 11.77 -10.70 6.10
CA THR A 242 13.01 -10.85 6.84
C THR A 242 14.16 -10.37 5.97
N ASP A 243 15.00 -9.51 6.53
CA ASP A 243 16.33 -9.31 5.97
C ASP A 243 17.19 -10.50 6.44
N PRO A 244 17.67 -11.37 5.56
CA PRO A 244 18.48 -12.52 5.97
C PRO A 244 19.77 -12.10 6.69
N ARG A 245 20.17 -10.84 6.55
CA ARG A 245 21.33 -10.26 7.25
C ARG A 245 20.98 -9.74 8.65
N LYS A 246 19.70 -9.52 8.91
CA LYS A 246 19.18 -9.01 10.18
C LYS A 246 18.04 -9.91 10.65
N PRO A 247 18.34 -11.09 11.22
CA PRO A 247 17.29 -11.94 11.76
C PRO A 247 16.53 -11.17 12.84
N GLN A 248 15.20 -11.23 12.80
CA GLN A 248 14.35 -10.65 13.84
C GLN A 248 14.72 -11.24 15.19
N MET A 249 15.01 -10.38 16.13
CA MET A 249 15.41 -10.75 17.48
C MET A 249 14.80 -9.74 18.45
N VAL A 250 14.18 -10.27 19.49
CA VAL A 250 13.89 -9.47 20.68
C VAL A 250 15.20 -9.32 21.47
N ASP A 251 15.50 -8.10 21.88
CA ASP A 251 16.65 -7.87 22.73
C ASP A 251 16.50 -8.66 24.04
N PRO A 252 17.58 -9.30 24.53
CA PRO A 252 17.50 -9.98 25.81
C PRO A 252 17.11 -8.99 26.92
N GLY A 253 16.04 -9.31 27.65
CA GLY A 253 15.54 -8.45 28.70
C GLY A 253 14.39 -9.09 29.47
N ILE A 254 13.94 -8.40 30.49
CA ILE A 254 12.73 -8.73 31.21
C ILE A 254 11.65 -7.76 30.70
N TYR A 255 10.58 -8.31 30.17
CA TYR A 255 9.45 -7.57 29.63
C TYR A 255 8.23 -7.84 30.49
N GLU A 256 7.58 -6.78 30.93
CA GLU A 256 6.36 -6.85 31.72
C GLU A 256 5.18 -6.44 30.86
N PHE A 257 4.14 -7.29 30.80
CA PHE A 257 2.93 -7.05 30.00
C PHE A 257 1.70 -7.00 30.92
N GLY A 258 1.04 -5.86 30.93
CA GLY A 258 -0.15 -5.61 31.75
C GLY A 258 0.17 -5.34 33.22
N GLU A 259 -0.87 -5.42 34.05
CA GLU A 259 -0.71 -5.30 35.52
C GLU A 259 -0.28 -6.66 36.09
N LEU A 260 0.91 -6.70 36.67
CA LEU A 260 1.49 -7.93 37.21
C LEU A 260 1.28 -8.03 38.71
N ASP A 261 1.10 -9.25 39.20
CA ASP A 261 1.02 -9.59 40.60
C ASP A 261 1.91 -10.80 40.94
N GLU A 262 1.91 -11.23 42.19
CA GLU A 262 2.73 -12.36 42.67
C GLU A 262 2.34 -13.72 42.06
N TYR A 263 1.18 -13.81 41.40
CA TYR A 263 0.67 -15.00 40.72
C TYR A 263 0.83 -14.93 39.21
N SER A 264 1.33 -13.82 38.67
CA SER A 264 1.48 -13.65 37.23
C SER A 264 2.48 -14.65 36.66
N PRO A 265 2.15 -15.31 35.53
CA PRO A 265 3.03 -16.32 34.94
C PRO A 265 4.30 -15.69 34.37
N VAL A 266 5.44 -16.33 34.62
CA VAL A 266 6.72 -15.97 34.01
C VAL A 266 6.94 -16.84 32.79
N LEU A 267 6.99 -16.22 31.61
CA LEU A 267 7.34 -16.89 30.37
C LEU A 267 8.84 -16.73 30.13
N ILE A 268 9.55 -17.84 29.96
CA ILE A 268 10.99 -17.83 29.63
C ILE A 268 11.12 -18.29 28.18
N ASP A 269 11.44 -17.35 27.30
CA ASP A 269 11.86 -17.68 25.95
C ASP A 269 13.38 -17.91 25.94
N ARG A 270 13.75 -19.14 25.67
CA ARG A 270 15.14 -19.51 25.35
C ARG A 270 15.27 -19.61 23.85
N LYS A 271 15.96 -18.68 23.26
CA LYS A 271 16.49 -18.87 21.93
C LYS A 271 17.12 -20.26 21.86
N SER A 272 16.56 -21.12 21.01
CA SER A 272 17.13 -22.43 20.79
C SER A 272 18.61 -22.24 20.44
N THR A 273 19.49 -22.59 21.34
CA THR A 273 20.89 -22.85 21.00
C THR A 273 20.83 -23.90 19.91
N ARG A 274 21.18 -23.55 18.69
CA ARG A 274 21.52 -24.56 17.69
C ARG A 274 22.60 -25.40 18.34
N LEU A 275 22.25 -26.62 18.68
CA LEU A 275 23.24 -27.64 18.93
C LEU A 275 23.96 -27.82 17.59
N ASN A 276 25.21 -27.42 17.56
CA ASN A 276 26.13 -27.74 16.48
C ASN A 276 26.32 -29.25 16.43
#